data_3b1e55dbf5930c8b9200078eaa98dce0
#
_entry.id   3b1e55dbf5930c8b9200078eaa98dce0
#
_cell.length_a   1.000
_cell.length_b   1.000
_cell.length_c   1.000
_cell.angle_alpha   90.00
_cell.angle_beta   90.00
_cell.angle_gamma   90.00
#
_symmetry.space_group_name_H-M   'P 1'
#
loop_
_entity.id
_entity.type
_entity.pdbx_description
1 polymer ?
#
loop_
_entity_poly.entity_id
_entity_poly.type
_entity_poly.pdbx_seq_one_letter_code
_entity_poly.pdbx_strand_id
1 'polypeptide(L)'
;MISTDQKRKLISSFVTGDDLSTSDPYDVWKTRFGCWSKKLYAKNRFIALPLVAAITIIDVYFNNTLRLAYKKQEYPIVRALSAQVLINLYQLDGDEQHLNTAKQHLDWLLSESCLGYSGPCWGLGFKWVVSDTLTYDENTPLTTATPYILEAFIRY
;
A
#
# COMPACT_ATOMS: atom_id res chain seq x y z
N MET A 1 6.20 20.47 20.94
CA MET A 1 5.34 19.26 20.95
C MET A 1 4.06 19.60 20.18
N ILE A 2 3.63 18.80 19.20
CA ILE A 2 2.42 19.07 18.41
C ILE A 2 1.20 18.86 19.31
N SER A 3 0.25 19.81 19.36
CA SER A 3 -0.97 19.71 20.18
C SER A 3 -1.89 18.58 19.66
N THR A 4 -2.80 18.10 20.51
CA THR A 4 -3.77 17.06 20.13
C THR A 4 -4.63 17.51 18.96
N ASP A 5 -5.06 18.77 18.92
CA ASP A 5 -5.87 19.32 17.84
C ASP A 5 -5.10 19.43 16.51
N GLN A 6 -3.81 19.78 16.57
CA GLN A 6 -2.96 19.79 15.39
C GLN A 6 -2.75 18.37 14.81
N LYS A 7 -2.59 17.37 15.70
CA LYS A 7 -2.50 15.95 15.28
C LYS A 7 -3.80 15.51 14.63
N ARG A 8 -4.95 15.80 15.26
CA ARG A 8 -6.28 15.46 14.72
C ARG A 8 -6.48 16.09 13.33
N LYS A 9 -6.20 17.38 13.18
CA LYS A 9 -6.32 18.08 11.90
C LYS A 9 -5.42 17.51 10.82
N LEU A 10 -4.18 17.17 11.17
CA LEU A 10 -3.23 16.54 10.22
C LEU A 10 -3.72 15.16 9.79
N ILE A 11 -4.20 14.34 10.72
CA ILE A 11 -4.71 13.00 10.43
C ILE A 11 -5.97 13.09 9.56
N SER A 12 -6.94 13.90 9.96
CA SER A 12 -8.19 14.06 9.22
C SER A 12 -7.94 14.54 7.79
N SER A 13 -7.04 15.51 7.58
CA SER A 13 -6.73 16.03 6.25
C SER A 13 -6.15 14.97 5.29
N PHE A 14 -5.47 13.95 5.82
CA PHE A 14 -4.97 12.84 5.01
C PHE A 14 -6.07 11.83 4.69
N VAL A 15 -6.80 11.36 5.71
CA VAL A 15 -7.76 10.25 5.55
C VAL A 15 -9.08 10.64 4.89
N THR A 16 -9.40 11.93 4.81
CA THR A 16 -10.61 12.43 4.13
C THR A 16 -10.43 12.68 2.63
N GLY A 17 -9.22 12.48 2.11
CA GLY A 17 -8.95 12.62 0.68
C GLY A 17 -9.55 11.50 -0.16
N ASP A 18 -10.08 11.84 -1.33
CA ASP A 18 -10.56 10.84 -2.30
C ASP A 18 -9.40 10.04 -2.90
N ASP A 19 -8.24 10.65 -3.05
CA ASP A 19 -6.99 10.05 -3.53
C ASP A 19 -6.04 9.80 -2.38
N LEU A 20 -5.90 8.54 -1.98
CA LEU A 20 -4.93 8.06 -1.00
C LEU A 20 -3.68 7.46 -1.63
N SER A 21 -3.41 7.77 -2.89
CA SER A 21 -2.24 7.26 -3.57
C SER A 21 -0.95 7.75 -2.90
N THR A 22 -0.10 6.81 -2.58
CA THR A 22 1.18 7.06 -1.93
C THR A 22 2.35 6.47 -2.71
N SER A 23 3.55 6.92 -2.39
CA SER A 23 4.78 6.30 -2.84
C SER A 23 5.32 5.40 -1.74
N ASP A 24 5.93 4.29 -2.14
CA ASP A 24 6.48 3.29 -1.24
C ASP A 24 8.02 3.28 -1.36
N PRO A 25 8.77 3.06 -0.29
CA PRO A 25 10.23 2.89 -0.36
C PRO A 25 10.69 1.79 -1.31
N TYR A 26 9.82 0.81 -1.62
CA TYR A 26 10.13 -0.29 -2.52
C TYR A 26 9.69 -0.07 -3.98
N ASP A 27 9.30 1.14 -4.37
CA ASP A 27 8.76 1.43 -5.69
C ASP A 27 9.69 1.02 -6.84
N VAL A 28 11.01 1.20 -6.69
CA VAL A 28 11.99 0.74 -7.69
C VAL A 28 11.84 -0.74 -8.01
N TRP A 29 11.55 -1.55 -7.00
CA TRP A 29 11.43 -3.00 -7.11
C TRP A 29 10.10 -3.49 -7.68
N LYS A 30 9.13 -2.58 -7.84
CA LYS A 30 7.84 -2.83 -8.49
C LYS A 30 7.90 -2.56 -9.99
N THR A 31 8.92 -1.84 -10.45
CA THR A 31 9.14 -1.57 -11.87
C THR A 31 9.50 -2.86 -12.62
N ARG A 32 9.26 -2.89 -13.95
CA ARG A 32 9.66 -4.03 -14.79
C ARG A 32 11.15 -4.33 -14.66
N PHE A 33 11.97 -3.28 -14.59
CA PHE A 33 13.41 -3.41 -14.43
C PHE A 33 13.79 -3.93 -13.05
N GLY A 34 13.17 -3.42 -11.99
CA GLY A 34 13.37 -3.91 -10.61
C GLY A 34 12.96 -5.37 -10.45
N CYS A 35 11.79 -5.76 -10.97
CA CYS A 35 11.36 -7.15 -10.98
C CYS A 35 12.32 -8.08 -11.72
N TRP A 36 12.78 -7.65 -12.89
CA TRP A 36 13.78 -8.40 -13.66
C TRP A 36 15.09 -8.55 -12.88
N SER A 37 15.59 -7.46 -12.31
CA SER A 37 16.82 -7.47 -11.50
C SER A 37 16.72 -8.40 -10.30
N LYS A 38 15.58 -8.42 -9.59
CA LYS A 38 15.31 -9.36 -8.50
C LYS A 38 15.32 -10.82 -8.98
N LYS A 39 14.67 -11.11 -10.11
CA LYS A 39 14.69 -12.48 -10.70
C LYS A 39 16.10 -12.92 -11.06
N LEU A 40 16.86 -12.02 -11.69
CA LEU A 40 18.26 -12.28 -12.02
C LEU A 40 19.10 -12.54 -10.75
N TYR A 41 18.89 -11.76 -9.70
CA TYR A 41 19.57 -11.94 -8.41
C TYR A 41 19.21 -13.28 -7.75
N ALA A 42 17.94 -13.67 -7.80
CA ALA A 42 17.48 -14.95 -7.28
C ALA A 42 18.09 -16.13 -8.03
N LYS A 43 18.26 -15.98 -9.37
CA LYS A 43 18.87 -17.02 -10.23
C LYS A 43 20.39 -17.09 -10.10
N ASN A 44 21.07 -15.94 -10.08
CA ASN A 44 22.54 -15.87 -9.95
C ASN A 44 22.95 -14.58 -9.25
N ARG A 45 23.13 -14.71 -7.93
CA ARG A 45 23.46 -13.58 -7.06
C ARG A 45 24.80 -12.91 -7.40
N PHE A 46 25.80 -13.69 -7.85
CA PHE A 46 27.12 -13.14 -8.14
C PHE A 46 27.12 -12.22 -9.37
N ILE A 47 26.36 -12.61 -10.40
CA ILE A 47 26.23 -11.81 -11.61
C ILE A 47 25.35 -10.58 -11.34
N ALA A 48 24.26 -10.73 -10.58
CA ALA A 48 23.29 -9.67 -10.36
C ALA A 48 23.65 -8.73 -9.20
N LEU A 49 24.57 -9.11 -8.30
CA LEU A 49 24.93 -8.31 -7.14
C LEU A 49 25.37 -6.87 -7.49
N PRO A 50 26.26 -6.63 -8.47
CA PRO A 50 26.65 -5.26 -8.83
C PRO A 50 25.46 -4.44 -9.29
N LEU A 51 24.55 -5.03 -10.06
CA LEU A 51 23.35 -4.37 -10.56
C LEU A 51 22.40 -4.02 -9.42
N VAL A 52 22.11 -4.98 -8.55
CA VAL A 52 21.21 -4.77 -7.39
C VAL A 52 21.82 -3.74 -6.44
N ALA A 53 23.13 -3.79 -6.19
CA ALA A 53 23.82 -2.79 -5.38
C ALA A 53 23.72 -1.38 -6.01
N ALA A 54 23.94 -1.25 -7.31
CA ALA A 54 23.82 0.04 -8.01
C ALA A 54 22.38 0.59 -7.92
N ILE A 55 21.35 -0.26 -8.14
CA ILE A 55 19.95 0.12 -7.99
C ILE A 55 19.67 0.60 -6.56
N THR A 56 20.14 -0.15 -5.55
CA THR A 56 19.93 0.20 -4.14
C THR A 56 20.61 1.50 -3.78
N ILE A 57 21.84 1.73 -4.24
CA ILE A 57 22.57 3.00 -4.01
C ILE A 57 21.82 4.18 -4.66
N ILE A 58 21.38 4.02 -5.90
CA ILE A 58 20.62 5.05 -6.60
C ILE A 58 19.29 5.31 -5.86
N ASP A 59 18.59 4.26 -5.45
CA ASP A 59 17.32 4.37 -4.75
C ASP A 59 17.48 5.12 -3.40
N VAL A 60 18.47 4.74 -2.62
CA VAL A 60 18.71 5.35 -1.30
C VAL A 60 19.17 6.80 -1.39
N TYR A 61 20.12 7.11 -2.29
CA TYR A 61 20.75 8.43 -2.30
C TYR A 61 20.13 9.43 -3.27
N PHE A 62 19.50 8.98 -4.35
CA PHE A 62 19.01 9.88 -5.41
C PHE A 62 17.49 9.86 -5.59
N ASN A 63 16.83 8.80 -5.16
CA ASN A 63 15.45 8.58 -5.52
C ASN A 63 14.44 9.38 -4.71
N ASN A 64 14.73 9.65 -3.46
CA ASN A 64 13.83 10.46 -2.62
C ASN A 64 13.62 11.90 -3.14
N THR A 65 14.49 12.37 -4.03
CA THR A 65 14.41 13.73 -4.59
C THR A 65 13.71 13.76 -5.95
N LEU A 66 13.98 12.81 -6.82
CA LEU A 66 13.53 12.87 -8.21
C LEU A 66 12.35 11.95 -8.54
N ARG A 67 12.18 10.86 -7.82
CA ARG A 67 11.11 9.85 -8.01
C ARG A 67 10.75 9.60 -9.48
N LEU A 68 11.75 9.63 -10.32
CA LEU A 68 11.62 9.42 -11.76
C LEU A 68 11.24 7.97 -11.99
N ALA A 69 10.25 7.58 -12.58
CA ALA A 69 9.74 6.24 -12.84
C ALA A 69 8.85 5.62 -11.73
N TYR A 70 8.48 6.37 -10.71
CA TYR A 70 7.52 5.89 -9.72
C TYR A 70 6.15 6.49 -9.96
N LYS A 71 5.17 5.62 -10.02
CA LYS A 71 3.78 6.04 -9.95
C LYS A 71 3.30 5.89 -8.51
N LYS A 72 2.74 6.95 -7.96
CA LYS A 72 1.90 6.81 -6.79
C LYS A 72 0.78 5.83 -7.13
N GLN A 73 0.45 4.98 -6.18
CA GLN A 73 -0.68 4.06 -6.33
C GLN A 73 -1.45 3.97 -5.01
N GLU A 74 -2.69 3.58 -5.11
CA GLU A 74 -3.50 3.27 -3.95
C GLU A 74 -3.23 1.84 -3.48
N TYR A 75 -3.15 1.69 -2.17
CA TYR A 75 -2.94 0.39 -1.54
C TYR A 75 -4.17 0.03 -0.70
N PRO A 76 -4.71 -1.19 -0.86
CA PRO A 76 -5.86 -1.62 -0.06
C PRO A 76 -5.65 -1.46 1.45
N ILE A 77 -4.44 -1.72 1.93
CA ILE A 77 -4.12 -1.55 3.36
C ILE A 77 -4.17 -0.08 3.81
N VAL A 78 -3.78 0.86 2.97
CA VAL A 78 -3.85 2.31 3.29
C VAL A 78 -5.32 2.74 3.38
N ARG A 79 -6.16 2.31 2.45
CA ARG A 79 -7.61 2.56 2.48
C ARG A 79 -8.26 1.98 3.74
N ALA A 80 -7.92 0.75 4.11
CA ALA A 80 -8.46 0.11 5.31
C ALA A 80 -8.05 0.84 6.60
N LEU A 81 -6.78 1.21 6.73
CA LEU A 81 -6.30 1.96 7.89
C LEU A 81 -6.93 3.36 7.95
N SER A 82 -7.14 4.02 6.81
CA SER A 82 -7.83 5.31 6.74
C SER A 82 -9.28 5.18 7.21
N ALA A 83 -10.00 4.14 6.78
CA ALA A 83 -11.36 3.86 7.27
C ALA A 83 -11.38 3.65 8.79
N GLN A 84 -10.44 2.86 9.34
CA GLN A 84 -10.34 2.66 10.80
C GLN A 84 -10.08 3.96 11.56
N VAL A 85 -9.20 4.83 11.03
CA VAL A 85 -8.94 6.15 11.63
C VAL A 85 -10.20 7.01 11.63
N LEU A 86 -10.96 7.04 10.55
CA LEU A 86 -12.21 7.79 10.44
C LEU A 86 -13.27 7.25 11.42
N ILE A 87 -13.40 5.94 11.57
CA ILE A 87 -14.29 5.33 12.56
C ILE A 87 -13.90 5.75 13.98
N ASN A 88 -12.60 5.73 14.29
CA ASN A 88 -12.13 6.20 15.60
C ASN A 88 -12.37 7.70 15.82
N LEU A 89 -12.25 8.54 14.77
CA LEU A 89 -12.59 9.97 14.87
C LEU A 89 -14.08 10.17 15.16
N TYR A 90 -14.95 9.45 14.45
CA TYR A 90 -16.38 9.47 14.74
C TYR A 90 -16.69 9.08 16.19
N GLN A 91 -16.03 8.06 16.74
CA GLN A 91 -16.22 7.67 18.16
C GLN A 91 -15.79 8.76 19.14
N LEU A 92 -14.89 9.65 18.73
CA LEU A 92 -14.38 10.74 19.57
C LEU A 92 -15.23 12.02 19.50
N ASP A 93 -15.78 12.35 18.34
CA ASP A 93 -16.44 13.65 18.11
C ASP A 93 -17.90 13.53 17.62
N GLY A 94 -18.35 12.34 17.23
CA GLY A 94 -19.72 12.09 16.76
C GLY A 94 -20.03 12.67 15.37
N ASP A 95 -19.02 13.12 14.62
CA ASP A 95 -19.24 13.68 13.29
C ASP A 95 -19.50 12.56 12.26
N GLU A 96 -20.75 12.45 11.82
CA GLU A 96 -21.16 11.45 10.83
C GLU A 96 -20.46 11.56 9.47
N GLN A 97 -19.85 12.70 9.17
CA GLN A 97 -19.06 12.84 7.95
C GLN A 97 -17.88 11.85 7.94
N HIS A 98 -17.31 11.57 9.10
CA HIS A 98 -16.25 10.56 9.23
C HIS A 98 -16.73 9.16 8.85
N LEU A 99 -17.92 8.75 9.29
CA LEU A 99 -18.50 7.45 8.91
C LEU A 99 -18.82 7.39 7.40
N ASN A 100 -19.35 8.46 6.85
CA ASN A 100 -19.66 8.51 5.41
C ASN A 100 -18.38 8.36 4.57
N THR A 101 -17.30 9.02 4.96
CA THR A 101 -16.00 8.88 4.29
C THR A 101 -15.38 7.50 4.51
N ALA A 102 -15.48 6.94 5.72
CA ALA A 102 -15.05 5.58 6.00
C ALA A 102 -15.77 4.57 5.10
N LYS A 103 -17.09 4.74 4.91
CA LYS A 103 -17.88 3.90 4.00
C LYS A 103 -17.37 3.98 2.56
N GLN A 104 -17.02 5.15 2.06
CA GLN A 104 -16.45 5.28 0.71
C GLN A 104 -15.16 4.48 0.56
N HIS A 105 -14.28 4.50 1.57
CA HIS A 105 -13.07 3.68 1.56
C HIS A 105 -13.38 2.17 1.59
N LEU A 106 -14.39 1.76 2.36
CA LEU A 106 -14.82 0.36 2.41
C LEU A 106 -15.47 -0.09 1.11
N ASP A 107 -16.30 0.74 0.48
CA ASP A 107 -16.91 0.46 -0.83
C ASP A 107 -15.83 0.31 -1.92
N TRP A 108 -14.81 1.17 -1.91
CA TRP A 108 -13.66 1.04 -2.79
C TRP A 108 -12.90 -0.29 -2.54
N LEU A 109 -12.67 -0.66 -1.28
CA LEU A 109 -12.04 -1.93 -0.95
C LEU A 109 -12.80 -3.13 -1.47
N LEU A 110 -14.14 -3.12 -1.42
CA LEU A 110 -14.96 -4.18 -2.02
C LEU A 110 -14.81 -4.25 -3.52
N SER A 111 -14.77 -3.10 -4.21
CA SER A 111 -14.59 -3.06 -5.68
C SER A 111 -13.21 -3.57 -6.12
N GLU A 112 -12.18 -3.41 -5.28
CA GLU A 112 -10.80 -3.83 -5.55
C GLU A 112 -10.47 -5.21 -4.94
N SER A 113 -11.46 -5.95 -4.47
CA SER A 113 -11.24 -7.30 -3.95
C SER A 113 -10.83 -8.28 -5.04
N CYS A 114 -9.97 -9.23 -4.71
CA CYS A 114 -9.53 -10.26 -5.63
C CYS A 114 -10.71 -11.19 -6.01
N LEU A 115 -10.90 -11.40 -7.30
CA LEU A 115 -11.98 -12.23 -7.82
C LEU A 115 -11.56 -13.71 -7.89
N GLY A 116 -12.56 -14.61 -7.84
CA GLY A 116 -12.33 -16.06 -8.02
C GLY A 116 -11.98 -16.83 -6.74
N TYR A 117 -12.12 -16.20 -5.58
CA TYR A 117 -11.93 -16.82 -4.27
C TYR A 117 -13.26 -16.97 -3.54
N SER A 118 -13.29 -17.77 -2.47
CA SER A 118 -14.51 -18.09 -1.70
C SER A 118 -15.06 -16.91 -0.88
N GLY A 119 -14.34 -15.80 -0.82
CA GLY A 119 -14.74 -14.58 -0.12
C GLY A 119 -13.85 -13.40 -0.49
N PRO A 120 -14.21 -12.19 -0.05
CA PRO A 120 -13.39 -11.01 -0.28
C PRO A 120 -11.99 -11.17 0.31
N CYS A 121 -10.99 -10.91 -0.50
CA CYS A 121 -9.58 -10.97 -0.12
C CYS A 121 -8.78 -9.96 -0.95
N TRP A 122 -7.61 -9.60 -0.48
CA TRP A 122 -6.81 -8.56 -1.11
C TRP A 122 -5.34 -8.94 -1.21
N GLY A 123 -4.73 -8.51 -2.31
CA GLY A 123 -3.29 -8.61 -2.55
C GLY A 123 -2.53 -7.37 -2.09
N LEU A 124 -1.28 -7.28 -2.53
CA LEU A 124 -0.43 -6.11 -2.26
C LEU A 124 -0.79 -4.90 -3.14
N GLY A 125 -1.54 -5.10 -4.23
CA GLY A 125 -1.77 -4.08 -5.24
C GLY A 125 -0.57 -3.86 -6.17
N PHE A 126 0.46 -4.71 -6.10
CA PHE A 126 1.62 -4.68 -6.99
C PHE A 126 2.28 -6.06 -7.12
N LYS A 127 3.03 -6.22 -8.20
CA LYS A 127 3.76 -7.45 -8.48
C LYS A 127 4.96 -7.61 -7.54
N TRP A 128 5.07 -8.78 -6.88
CA TRP A 128 6.14 -9.08 -5.95
C TRP A 128 6.93 -10.32 -6.36
N VAL A 129 8.22 -10.14 -6.66
CA VAL A 129 9.14 -11.23 -6.98
C VAL A 129 9.67 -11.84 -5.69
N VAL A 130 9.38 -13.12 -5.47
CA VAL A 130 9.84 -13.92 -4.32
C VAL A 130 11.10 -14.70 -4.70
N SER A 131 11.08 -15.35 -5.88
CA SER A 131 12.23 -16.12 -6.40
C SER A 131 12.34 -15.94 -7.92
N ASP A 132 13.24 -16.67 -8.55
CA ASP A 132 13.36 -16.71 -9.99
C ASP A 132 12.13 -17.33 -10.68
N THR A 133 11.48 -18.27 -10.01
CA THR A 133 10.28 -18.99 -10.51
C THR A 133 8.97 -18.50 -9.92
N LEU A 134 8.99 -17.89 -8.72
CA LEU A 134 7.78 -17.46 -8.00
C LEU A 134 7.65 -15.94 -8.00
N THR A 135 6.54 -15.47 -8.57
CA THR A 135 6.15 -14.07 -8.52
C THR A 135 4.67 -13.98 -8.15
N TYR A 136 4.33 -13.20 -7.15
CA TYR A 136 2.94 -12.87 -6.85
C TYR A 136 2.52 -11.70 -7.73
N ASP A 137 1.39 -11.84 -8.38
CA ASP A 137 0.75 -10.76 -9.13
C ASP A 137 0.02 -9.83 -8.17
N GLU A 138 -0.31 -8.63 -8.66
CA GLU A 138 -0.95 -7.57 -7.88
C GLU A 138 -2.24 -8.01 -7.17
N ASN A 139 -3.03 -8.88 -7.83
CA ASN A 139 -4.29 -9.43 -7.33
C ASN A 139 -4.12 -10.83 -6.69
N THR A 140 -2.91 -11.21 -6.31
CA THR A 140 -2.72 -12.45 -5.54
C THR A 140 -3.03 -12.19 -4.08
N PRO A 141 -4.05 -12.86 -3.49
CA PRO A 141 -4.40 -12.65 -2.09
C PRO A 141 -3.25 -12.97 -1.16
N LEU A 142 -3.02 -12.09 -0.19
CA LEU A 142 -2.03 -12.32 0.84
C LEU A 142 -2.66 -12.31 2.23
N THR A 143 -2.23 -13.24 3.05
CA THR A 143 -2.68 -13.39 4.43
C THR A 143 -2.32 -12.19 5.30
N THR A 144 -1.37 -11.38 4.90
CA THR A 144 -0.97 -10.17 5.63
C THR A 144 -1.93 -9.00 5.41
N ALA A 145 -2.44 -8.78 4.19
CA ALA A 145 -3.31 -7.64 3.88
C ALA A 145 -4.76 -7.90 4.30
N THR A 146 -5.29 -9.07 3.98
CA THR A 146 -6.70 -9.41 4.16
C THR A 146 -7.22 -9.22 5.60
N PRO A 147 -6.54 -9.68 6.67
CA PRO A 147 -7.02 -9.50 8.03
C PRO A 147 -7.15 -8.03 8.46
N TYR A 148 -6.17 -7.18 8.10
CA TYR A 148 -6.23 -5.75 8.41
C TYR A 148 -7.38 -5.05 7.71
N ILE A 149 -7.69 -5.48 6.49
CA ILE A 149 -8.80 -4.93 5.72
C ILE A 149 -10.14 -5.42 6.30
N LEU A 150 -10.26 -6.70 6.63
CA LEU A 150 -11.47 -7.24 7.29
C LEU A 150 -11.72 -6.57 8.63
N GLU A 151 -10.68 -6.24 9.40
CA GLU A 151 -10.83 -5.49 10.65
C GLU A 151 -11.51 -4.14 10.43
N ALA A 152 -11.23 -3.43 9.34
CA ALA A 152 -11.89 -2.18 9.03
C ALA A 152 -13.41 -2.36 8.82
N PHE A 153 -13.81 -3.45 8.15
CA PHE A 153 -15.23 -3.77 7.99
C PHE A 153 -15.92 -4.15 9.29
N ILE A 154 -15.25 -4.88 10.18
CA ILE A 154 -15.81 -5.27 11.49
C ILE A 154 -15.99 -4.05 12.39
N ARG A 155 -15.10 -3.07 12.29
CA ARG A 155 -15.17 -1.85 13.12
C ARG A 155 -16.23 -0.85 12.65
N TYR A 156 -16.59 -0.89 11.37
CA TYR A 156 -17.65 -0.06 10.78
C TYR A 156 -19.03 -0.59 11.16
#